data_78be9d732d33f6e0b61a22dcf999f11d
#
_entry.id   78be9d732d33f6e0b61a22dcf999f11d
#
_cell.length_a   1.000
_cell.length_b   1.000
_cell.length_c   1.000
_cell.angle_alpha   90.00
_cell.angle_beta   90.00
_cell.angle_gamma   90.00
#
_symmetry.space_group_name_H-M   'P 1'
#
loop_
_entity.id
_entity.type
_entity.pdbx_description
1 polymer ?
#
loop_
_entity_poly.entity_id
_entity_poly.type
_entity_poly.pdbx_seq_one_letter_code
_entity_poly.pdbx_strand_id
1 'polypeptide(L)'
;SLLAEIAAKYGVAEVNKTVTAKTSIWSKSITDANTNMLRATTEAMSAILGNVDGVLIDPYDKEFKEPSEFSNRIAGNITTILREESYFGKVTNPVDGSYYVEEVTTKIAEKALELFKAIETAGGFYAAFENETIQQQIADIRLQKLKLISQRRLPMVGVNKYPNLMESVASDLLSR
;
A
#
# COMPACT_ATOMS: atom_id res chain seq x y z
N SER A 1 0.12 -13.72 -16.05
CA SER A 1 0.00 -13.50 -14.57
C SER A 1 -0.45 -14.80 -13.91
N LEU A 2 -0.07 -15.02 -12.66
CA LEU A 2 -0.46 -16.22 -11.88
C LEU A 2 -1.98 -16.49 -11.92
N LEU A 3 -2.78 -15.44 -11.82
CA LEU A 3 -4.23 -15.57 -11.88
C LEU A 3 -4.70 -16.15 -13.21
N ALA A 4 -4.15 -15.69 -14.34
CA ALA A 4 -4.49 -16.21 -15.65
C ALA A 4 -4.05 -17.68 -15.85
N GLU A 5 -2.90 -18.05 -15.30
CA GLU A 5 -2.39 -19.44 -15.35
C GLU A 5 -3.25 -20.39 -14.52
N ILE A 6 -3.70 -19.94 -13.34
CA ILE A 6 -4.62 -20.70 -12.50
C ILE A 6 -5.97 -20.84 -13.20
N ALA A 7 -6.53 -19.74 -13.71
CA ALA A 7 -7.84 -19.73 -14.38
C ALA A 7 -7.86 -20.62 -15.62
N ALA A 8 -6.76 -20.65 -16.41
CA ALA A 8 -6.64 -21.54 -17.55
C ALA A 8 -6.77 -23.03 -17.17
N LYS A 9 -6.29 -23.43 -15.99
CA LYS A 9 -6.45 -24.80 -15.50
C LYS A 9 -7.91 -25.17 -15.16
N TYR A 10 -8.75 -24.16 -14.93
CA TYR A 10 -10.19 -24.32 -14.72
C TYR A 10 -11.01 -24.06 -15.99
N GLY A 11 -10.36 -24.02 -17.16
CA GLY A 11 -11.03 -23.84 -18.46
C GLY A 11 -11.44 -22.40 -18.77
N VAL A 12 -10.97 -21.41 -18.01
CA VAL A 12 -11.21 -19.99 -18.29
C VAL A 12 -10.12 -19.47 -19.21
N ALA A 13 -10.47 -19.25 -20.48
CA ALA A 13 -9.51 -18.87 -21.51
C ALA A 13 -9.01 -17.40 -21.40
N GLU A 14 -9.85 -16.52 -20.88
CA GLU A 14 -9.53 -15.09 -20.75
C GLU A 14 -9.98 -14.57 -19.38
N VAL A 15 -9.08 -13.90 -18.68
CA VAL A 15 -9.35 -13.30 -17.38
C VAL A 15 -9.32 -11.78 -17.51
N ASN A 16 -10.48 -11.16 -17.56
CA ASN A 16 -10.61 -9.73 -17.44
C ASN A 16 -10.44 -9.35 -15.97
N LYS A 17 -9.40 -8.58 -15.66
CA LYS A 17 -9.10 -8.11 -14.31
C LYS A 17 -8.97 -6.60 -14.30
N THR A 18 -9.53 -5.98 -13.29
CA THR A 18 -9.29 -4.57 -12.97
C THR A 18 -8.53 -4.51 -11.65
N VAL A 19 -7.37 -3.86 -11.68
CA VAL A 19 -6.49 -3.70 -10.51
C VAL A 19 -6.57 -2.25 -10.05
N THR A 20 -7.06 -2.04 -8.84
CA THR A 20 -7.10 -0.71 -8.23
C THR A 20 -6.19 -0.67 -7.02
N ALA A 21 -5.52 0.46 -6.83
CA ALA A 21 -4.70 0.74 -5.65
C ALA A 21 -5.32 1.84 -4.82
N LYS A 22 -5.15 1.74 -3.51
CA LYS A 22 -5.56 2.76 -2.54
C LYS A 22 -4.39 3.08 -1.63
N THR A 23 -4.24 4.36 -1.25
CA THR A 23 -3.24 4.77 -0.28
C THR A 23 -3.41 4.04 1.06
N SER A 24 -2.29 3.66 1.68
CA SER A 24 -2.30 2.85 2.90
C SER A 24 -2.46 3.70 4.15
N ILE A 25 -3.33 3.29 5.06
CA ILE A 25 -3.45 3.87 6.40
C ILE A 25 -2.21 3.56 7.25
N TRP A 26 -1.54 2.46 6.98
CA TRP A 26 -0.37 2.01 7.73
C TRP A 26 0.83 2.97 7.65
N SER A 27 0.94 3.73 6.59
CA SER A 27 2.02 4.70 6.37
C SER A 27 1.71 6.09 6.93
N LYS A 28 0.48 6.34 7.41
CA LYS A 28 0.05 7.65 7.88
C LYS A 28 0.37 7.86 9.36
N SER A 29 0.58 9.12 9.72
CA SER A 29 0.85 9.56 11.09
C SER A 29 0.07 10.81 11.42
N ILE A 30 -0.34 10.92 12.69
CA ILE A 30 -0.90 12.16 13.25
C ILE A 30 0.22 13.18 13.57
N THR A 31 1.42 12.68 13.86
CA THR A 31 2.60 13.53 14.08
C THR A 31 3.16 13.93 12.72
N ASP A 32 3.46 15.21 12.56
CA ASP A 32 3.87 15.80 11.28
C ASP A 32 2.92 15.42 10.13
N ALA A 33 1.63 15.66 10.38
CA ALA A 33 0.52 15.17 9.56
C ALA A 33 0.62 15.62 8.09
N ASN A 34 1.18 16.80 7.81
CA ASN A 34 1.34 17.31 6.45
C ASN A 34 2.28 16.43 5.60
N THR A 35 3.23 15.73 6.23
CA THR A 35 4.11 14.78 5.56
C THR A 35 3.34 13.61 4.94
N ASN A 36 2.10 13.34 5.40
CA ASN A 36 1.23 12.34 4.78
C ASN A 36 0.87 12.67 3.32
N MET A 37 0.86 13.95 2.92
CA MET A 37 0.65 14.35 1.53
C MET A 37 1.79 13.85 0.63
N LEU A 38 3.03 13.96 1.10
CA LEU A 38 4.21 13.47 0.38
C LEU A 38 4.19 11.93 0.28
N ARG A 39 3.82 11.25 1.37
CA ARG A 39 3.65 9.78 1.37
C ARG A 39 2.59 9.35 0.37
N ALA A 40 1.43 10.01 0.37
CA ALA A 40 0.35 9.70 -0.57
C ALA A 40 0.78 9.91 -2.03
N THR A 41 1.58 10.94 -2.31
CA THR A 41 2.14 11.18 -3.65
C THR A 41 3.05 10.03 -4.09
N THR A 42 3.99 9.61 -3.24
CA THR A 42 4.91 8.50 -3.57
C THR A 42 4.19 7.15 -3.67
N GLU A 43 3.16 6.91 -2.85
CA GLU A 43 2.29 5.73 -2.97
C GLU A 43 1.55 5.72 -4.30
N ALA A 44 0.99 6.86 -4.72
CA ALA A 44 0.31 7.01 -6.01
C ALA A 44 1.28 6.79 -7.18
N MET A 45 2.48 7.37 -7.12
CA MET A 45 3.53 7.12 -8.13
C MET A 45 3.86 5.62 -8.22
N SER A 46 4.05 4.96 -7.09
CA SER A 46 4.35 3.52 -7.05
C SER A 46 3.22 2.69 -7.68
N ALA A 47 1.96 3.03 -7.40
CA ALA A 47 0.81 2.35 -7.97
C ALA A 47 0.73 2.53 -9.49
N ILE A 48 0.94 3.75 -9.99
CA ILE A 48 0.95 4.04 -11.44
C ILE A 48 2.09 3.29 -12.13
N LEU A 49 3.30 3.30 -11.56
CA LEU A 49 4.43 2.54 -12.08
C LEU A 49 4.19 1.02 -12.05
N GLY A 50 3.35 0.55 -11.12
CA GLY A 50 2.87 -0.83 -11.06
C GLY A 50 1.76 -1.16 -12.07
N ASN A 51 1.42 -0.21 -12.96
CA ASN A 51 0.43 -0.37 -14.04
C ASN A 51 -0.96 -0.79 -13.53
N VAL A 52 -1.48 -0.10 -12.50
CA VAL A 52 -2.84 -0.30 -12.02
C VAL A 52 -3.85 0.47 -12.88
N ASP A 53 -5.08 -0.03 -12.96
CA ASP A 53 -6.17 0.58 -13.75
C ASP A 53 -6.77 1.81 -13.06
N GLY A 54 -6.65 1.88 -11.73
CA GLY A 54 -7.17 3.00 -10.95
C GLY A 54 -6.42 3.22 -9.65
N VAL A 55 -6.34 4.50 -9.23
CA VAL A 55 -5.73 4.90 -7.96
C VAL A 55 -6.70 5.73 -7.15
N LEU A 56 -6.93 5.34 -5.90
CA LEU A 56 -7.70 6.10 -4.92
C LEU A 56 -6.76 6.68 -3.86
N ILE A 57 -6.78 7.99 -3.72
CA ILE A 57 -5.97 8.70 -2.74
C ILE A 57 -6.87 9.23 -1.63
N ASP A 58 -6.66 8.76 -0.42
CA ASP A 58 -7.32 9.29 0.76
C ASP A 58 -6.69 10.64 1.17
N PRO A 59 -7.48 11.59 1.67
CA PRO A 59 -6.98 12.82 2.27
C PRO A 59 -5.97 12.55 3.39
N TYR A 60 -4.98 13.41 3.52
CA TYR A 60 -3.84 13.22 4.43
C TYR A 60 -4.25 13.15 5.92
N ASP A 61 -5.41 13.69 6.25
CA ASP A 61 -5.95 13.85 7.60
C ASP A 61 -7.09 12.87 7.94
N LYS A 62 -7.50 12.03 6.99
CA LYS A 62 -8.65 11.13 7.12
C LYS A 62 -8.60 10.20 8.34
N GLU A 63 -7.40 9.80 8.77
CA GLU A 63 -7.25 8.81 9.85
C GLU A 63 -7.43 9.41 11.26
N PHE A 64 -7.43 10.75 11.38
CA PHE A 64 -7.49 11.40 12.68
C PHE A 64 -8.49 12.56 12.79
N LYS A 65 -9.07 12.99 11.67
CA LYS A 65 -10.17 13.95 11.67
C LYS A 65 -11.05 13.79 10.43
N GLU A 66 -12.22 14.43 10.44
CA GLU A 66 -13.05 14.51 9.24
C GLU A 66 -12.33 15.31 8.15
N PRO A 67 -12.19 14.78 6.93
CA PRO A 67 -11.51 15.47 5.85
C PRO A 67 -12.16 16.81 5.49
N SER A 68 -11.35 17.85 5.39
CA SER A 68 -11.79 19.17 4.95
C SER A 68 -11.88 19.27 3.43
N GLU A 69 -12.53 20.32 2.92
CA GLU A 69 -12.51 20.63 1.48
C GLU A 69 -11.07 20.80 0.96
N PHE A 70 -10.19 21.42 1.76
CA PHE A 70 -8.78 21.58 1.44
C PHE A 70 -8.08 20.23 1.30
N SER A 71 -8.20 19.32 2.28
CA SER A 71 -7.53 18.02 2.24
C SER A 71 -8.05 17.13 1.12
N ASN A 72 -9.35 17.17 0.82
CA ASN A 72 -9.96 16.49 -0.33
C ASN A 72 -9.41 17.02 -1.65
N ARG A 73 -9.30 18.34 -1.78
CA ARG A 73 -8.73 18.98 -2.97
C ARG A 73 -7.26 18.59 -3.18
N ILE A 74 -6.46 18.57 -2.13
CA ILE A 74 -5.05 18.14 -2.23
C ILE A 74 -4.96 16.68 -2.69
N ALA A 75 -5.78 15.78 -2.14
CA ALA A 75 -5.82 14.39 -2.56
C ALA A 75 -6.14 14.23 -4.05
N GLY A 76 -7.13 14.98 -4.57
CA GLY A 76 -7.46 15.00 -5.99
C GLY A 76 -6.35 15.59 -6.87
N ASN A 77 -5.66 16.63 -6.38
CA ASN A 77 -4.58 17.27 -7.13
C ASN A 77 -3.35 16.37 -7.29
N ILE A 78 -3.09 15.44 -6.37
CA ILE A 78 -1.96 14.51 -6.51
C ILE A 78 -2.05 13.72 -7.82
N THR A 79 -3.19 13.12 -8.13
CA THR A 79 -3.37 12.38 -9.39
C THR A 79 -3.28 13.29 -10.60
N THR A 80 -3.81 14.51 -10.51
CA THR A 80 -3.76 15.49 -11.59
C THR A 80 -2.33 15.92 -11.88
N ILE A 81 -1.52 16.23 -10.87
CA ILE A 81 -0.10 16.60 -11.02
C ILE A 81 0.67 15.44 -11.66
N LEU A 82 0.46 14.22 -11.19
CA LEU A 82 1.15 13.05 -11.76
C LEU A 82 0.80 12.82 -13.23
N ARG A 83 -0.43 13.11 -13.64
CA ARG A 83 -0.87 12.96 -15.03
C ARG A 83 -0.42 14.13 -15.91
N GLU A 84 -0.66 15.38 -15.48
CA GLU A 84 -0.52 16.55 -16.32
C GLU A 84 0.90 17.17 -16.28
N GLU A 85 1.53 17.18 -15.10
CA GLU A 85 2.83 17.83 -14.91
C GLU A 85 3.99 16.83 -14.94
N SER A 86 3.77 15.63 -14.42
CA SER A 86 4.80 14.56 -14.37
C SER A 86 4.70 13.57 -15.54
N TYR A 87 3.70 13.72 -16.39
CA TYR A 87 3.52 12.96 -17.64
C TYR A 87 3.45 11.44 -17.49
N PHE A 88 3.05 10.91 -16.34
CA PHE A 88 2.96 9.47 -16.10
C PHE A 88 2.00 8.73 -17.06
N GLY A 89 1.04 9.44 -17.67
CA GLY A 89 0.14 8.89 -18.68
C GLY A 89 0.72 8.82 -20.11
N LYS A 90 1.95 9.23 -20.33
CA LYS A 90 2.57 9.23 -21.69
C LYS A 90 3.18 7.90 -22.07
N VAL A 91 3.45 7.02 -21.11
CA VAL A 91 4.08 5.71 -21.32
C VAL A 91 3.21 4.65 -20.68
N THR A 92 2.91 3.58 -21.41
CA THR A 92 2.01 2.51 -20.93
C THR A 92 2.65 1.69 -19.81
N ASN A 93 3.94 1.39 -19.92
CA ASN A 93 4.67 0.66 -18.88
C ASN A 93 6.10 1.22 -18.75
N PRO A 94 6.31 2.20 -17.89
CA PRO A 94 7.62 2.86 -17.78
C PRO A 94 8.69 1.99 -17.09
N VAL A 95 8.34 0.89 -16.48
CA VAL A 95 9.26 -0.03 -15.78
C VAL A 95 9.57 -1.28 -16.58
N ASP A 96 9.01 -1.43 -17.77
CA ASP A 96 9.25 -2.56 -18.65
C ASP A 96 10.72 -2.66 -19.05
N GLY A 97 11.28 -3.88 -19.05
CA GLY A 97 12.69 -4.12 -19.29
C GLY A 97 13.63 -3.76 -18.14
N SER A 98 13.12 -3.36 -16.98
CA SER A 98 13.94 -3.18 -15.78
C SER A 98 14.22 -4.53 -15.12
N TYR A 99 15.43 -5.06 -15.28
CA TYR A 99 15.84 -6.35 -14.68
C TYR A 99 15.56 -6.43 -13.19
N TYR A 100 15.80 -5.35 -12.45
CA TYR A 100 15.54 -5.29 -11.02
C TYR A 100 14.05 -5.43 -10.69
N VAL A 101 13.20 -4.67 -11.39
CA VAL A 101 11.74 -4.71 -11.15
C VAL A 101 11.17 -6.07 -11.54
N GLU A 102 11.61 -6.64 -12.64
CA GLU A 102 11.17 -7.96 -13.10
C GLU A 102 11.57 -9.07 -12.12
N GLU A 103 12.83 -9.05 -11.65
CA GLU A 103 13.31 -10.04 -10.68
C GLU A 103 12.56 -9.95 -9.35
N VAL A 104 12.39 -8.73 -8.81
CA VAL A 104 11.65 -8.53 -7.56
C VAL A 104 10.19 -8.94 -7.72
N THR A 105 9.55 -8.59 -8.84
CA THR A 105 8.17 -9.00 -9.14
C THR A 105 8.03 -10.52 -9.18
N THR A 106 8.96 -11.21 -9.82
CA THR A 106 8.97 -12.68 -9.89
C THR A 106 9.11 -13.28 -8.49
N LYS A 107 10.06 -12.80 -7.69
CA LYS A 107 10.27 -13.29 -6.31
C LYS A 107 9.05 -13.07 -5.41
N ILE A 108 8.37 -11.91 -5.55
CA ILE A 108 7.13 -11.64 -4.81
C ILE A 108 6.03 -12.61 -5.26
N ALA A 109 5.90 -12.85 -6.56
CA ALA A 109 4.90 -13.77 -7.11
C ALA A 109 5.14 -15.22 -6.64
N GLU A 110 6.39 -15.68 -6.62
CA GLU A 110 6.78 -16.99 -6.09
C GLU A 110 6.40 -17.14 -4.62
N LYS A 111 6.76 -16.14 -3.78
CA LYS A 111 6.40 -16.15 -2.36
C LYS A 111 4.89 -16.10 -2.11
N ALA A 112 4.15 -15.32 -2.89
CA ALA A 112 2.69 -15.29 -2.83
C ALA A 112 2.09 -16.67 -3.20
N LEU A 113 2.64 -17.33 -4.21
CA LEU A 113 2.20 -18.66 -4.62
C LEU A 113 2.53 -19.73 -3.56
N GLU A 114 3.70 -19.66 -2.91
CA GLU A 114 4.05 -20.54 -1.79
C GLU A 114 3.05 -20.42 -0.64
N LEU A 115 2.73 -19.17 -0.25
CA LEU A 115 1.74 -18.89 0.79
C LEU A 115 0.35 -19.39 0.41
N PHE A 116 -0.07 -19.13 -0.83
CA PHE A 116 -1.35 -19.64 -1.35
C PHE A 116 -1.43 -21.16 -1.27
N LYS A 117 -0.40 -21.87 -1.73
CA LYS A 117 -0.35 -23.35 -1.68
C LYS A 117 -0.38 -23.86 -0.24
N ALA A 118 0.28 -23.20 0.70
CA ALA A 118 0.25 -23.57 2.11
C ALA A 118 -1.16 -23.45 2.70
N ILE A 119 -1.88 -22.38 2.38
CA ILE A 119 -3.28 -22.18 2.80
C ILE A 119 -4.19 -23.24 2.19
N GLU A 120 -4.05 -23.54 0.90
CA GLU A 120 -4.85 -24.58 0.22
C GLU A 120 -4.58 -25.97 0.81
N THR A 121 -3.33 -26.30 1.11
CA THR A 121 -2.97 -27.59 1.73
C THR A 121 -3.54 -27.73 3.15
N ALA A 122 -3.70 -26.61 3.86
CA ALA A 122 -4.29 -26.56 5.21
C ALA A 122 -5.83 -26.64 5.23
N GLY A 123 -6.48 -26.83 4.08
CA GLY A 123 -7.94 -26.92 3.96
C GLY A 123 -8.60 -25.69 3.35
N GLY A 124 -7.80 -24.77 2.76
CA GLY A 124 -8.25 -23.57 2.09
C GLY A 124 -8.43 -22.37 3.02
N PHE A 125 -8.81 -21.23 2.42
CA PHE A 125 -8.90 -19.95 3.12
C PHE A 125 -9.87 -20.01 4.32
N TYR A 126 -11.04 -20.64 4.17
CA TYR A 126 -12.06 -20.69 5.23
C TYR A 126 -11.54 -21.43 6.48
N ALA A 127 -10.95 -22.61 6.29
CA ALA A 127 -10.36 -23.36 7.39
C ALA A 127 -9.20 -22.61 8.06
N ALA A 128 -8.33 -21.97 7.28
CA ALA A 128 -7.23 -21.17 7.82
C ALA A 128 -7.71 -19.94 8.58
N PHE A 129 -8.86 -19.36 8.19
CA PHE A 129 -9.51 -18.27 8.90
C PHE A 129 -10.16 -18.73 10.21
N GLU A 130 -10.93 -19.85 10.20
CA GLU A 130 -11.54 -20.42 11.41
C GLU A 130 -10.50 -20.85 12.46
N ASN A 131 -9.37 -21.39 12.01
CA ASN A 131 -8.26 -21.81 12.86
C ASN A 131 -7.33 -20.63 13.26
N GLU A 132 -7.72 -19.39 12.98
CA GLU A 132 -6.99 -18.17 13.30
C GLU A 132 -5.55 -18.11 12.73
N THR A 133 -5.17 -18.99 11.82
CA THR A 133 -3.81 -19.07 11.24
C THR A 133 -3.45 -17.79 10.51
N ILE A 134 -4.39 -17.22 9.72
CA ILE A 134 -4.18 -15.99 8.96
C ILE A 134 -4.07 -14.80 9.91
N GLN A 135 -4.94 -14.71 10.91
CA GLN A 135 -4.95 -13.64 11.90
C GLN A 135 -3.64 -13.61 12.70
N GLN A 136 -3.14 -14.79 13.10
CA GLN A 136 -1.86 -14.88 13.81
C GLN A 136 -0.70 -14.41 12.96
N GLN A 137 -0.61 -14.81 11.69
CA GLN A 137 0.44 -14.35 10.76
C GLN A 137 0.41 -12.83 10.59
N ILE A 138 -0.78 -12.24 10.46
CA ILE A 138 -0.95 -10.78 10.36
C ILE A 138 -0.50 -10.10 11.66
N ALA A 139 -0.88 -10.64 12.82
CA ALA A 139 -0.50 -10.11 14.13
C ALA A 139 1.02 -10.14 14.33
N ASP A 140 1.67 -11.24 13.96
CA ASP A 140 3.13 -11.39 14.07
C ASP A 140 3.87 -10.39 13.19
N ILE A 141 3.44 -10.21 11.93
CA ILE A 141 4.02 -9.22 11.02
C ILE A 141 3.81 -7.80 11.57
N ARG A 142 2.63 -7.51 12.11
CA ARG A 142 2.34 -6.21 12.73
C ARG A 142 3.28 -5.93 13.90
N LEU A 143 3.46 -6.89 14.81
CA LEU A 143 4.36 -6.76 15.95
C LEU A 143 5.81 -6.56 15.51
N GLN A 144 6.28 -7.29 14.51
CA GLN A 144 7.62 -7.13 13.93
C GLN A 144 7.80 -5.71 13.37
N LYS A 145 6.85 -5.20 12.60
CA LYS A 145 6.90 -3.83 12.04
C LYS A 145 6.91 -2.78 13.14
N LEU A 146 6.05 -2.90 14.16
CA LEU A 146 6.03 -1.97 15.29
C LEU A 146 7.35 -1.98 16.06
N LYS A 147 7.95 -3.15 16.27
CA LYS A 147 9.27 -3.29 16.89
C LYS A 147 10.37 -2.61 16.07
N LEU A 148 10.34 -2.76 14.75
CA LEU A 148 11.31 -2.09 13.86
C LEU A 148 11.15 -0.57 13.89
N ILE A 149 9.93 -0.06 13.93
CA ILE A 149 9.63 1.38 14.04
C ILE A 149 10.13 1.91 15.40
N SER A 150 9.83 1.23 16.50
CA SER A 150 10.26 1.64 17.86
C SER A 150 11.79 1.63 18.01
N GLN A 151 12.47 0.70 17.36
CA GLN A 151 13.93 0.61 17.32
C GLN A 151 14.59 1.55 16.29
N ARG A 152 13.80 2.38 15.58
CA ARG A 152 14.26 3.25 14.49
C ARG A 152 14.95 2.52 13.32
N ARG A 153 14.76 1.20 13.22
CA ARG A 153 15.24 0.39 12.08
C ARG A 153 14.36 0.52 10.85
N LEU A 154 13.08 0.79 11.04
CA LEU A 154 12.16 1.20 9.99
C LEU A 154 11.92 2.71 10.13
N PRO A 155 12.53 3.54 9.26
CA PRO A 155 12.39 5.00 9.35
C PRO A 155 10.97 5.44 9.03
N MET A 156 10.44 6.34 9.85
CA MET A 156 9.20 7.06 9.59
C MET A 156 9.47 8.54 9.83
N VAL A 157 9.65 9.29 8.75
CA VAL A 157 10.00 10.71 8.79
C VAL A 157 8.91 11.51 9.50
N GLY A 158 9.33 12.46 10.35
CA GLY A 158 8.40 13.22 11.19
C GLY A 158 7.92 12.48 12.43
N VAL A 159 8.22 11.17 12.56
CA VAL A 159 7.81 10.34 13.70
C VAL A 159 9.03 9.86 14.50
N ASN A 160 9.75 8.86 13.98
CA ASN A 160 10.92 8.31 14.64
C ASN A 160 12.25 8.80 14.05
N LYS A 161 12.20 9.53 12.94
CA LYS A 161 13.35 10.16 12.28
C LYS A 161 12.98 11.57 11.83
N TYR A 162 13.84 12.53 12.14
CA TYR A 162 13.64 13.96 11.86
C TYR A 162 12.28 14.50 12.38
N PRO A 163 11.93 14.31 13.67
CA PRO A 163 10.68 14.81 14.22
C PRO A 163 10.66 16.34 14.25
N ASN A 164 9.47 16.92 14.07
CA ASN A 164 9.27 18.36 14.31
C ASN A 164 9.12 18.60 15.82
N LEU A 165 10.17 19.10 16.46
CA LEU A 165 10.20 19.32 17.92
C LEU A 165 9.32 20.48 18.38
N MET A 166 8.83 21.32 17.46
CA MET A 166 7.97 22.47 17.75
C MET A 166 6.48 22.16 17.59
N GLU A 167 6.16 20.93 17.14
CA GLU A 167 4.78 20.49 16.95
C GLU A 167 4.15 20.10 18.29
N SER A 168 2.97 20.68 18.60
CA SER A 168 2.08 20.19 19.65
C SER A 168 0.97 19.37 19.02
N VAL A 169 0.94 18.07 19.29
CA VAL A 169 -0.20 17.23 18.93
C VAL A 169 -1.32 17.49 19.93
N ALA A 170 -2.48 17.88 19.46
CA ALA A 170 -3.63 18.12 20.33
C ALA A 170 -3.98 16.85 21.13
N SER A 171 -4.17 16.99 22.44
CA SER A 171 -4.38 15.87 23.38
C SER A 171 -5.60 15.02 23.04
N ASP A 172 -6.62 15.64 22.44
CA ASP A 172 -7.84 14.98 21.97
C ASP A 172 -7.63 14.02 20.79
N LEU A 173 -6.54 14.18 20.03
CA LEU A 173 -6.16 13.26 18.96
C LEU A 173 -5.42 12.01 19.48
N LEU A 174 -4.86 12.07 20.67
CA LEU A 174 -4.13 10.97 21.30
C LEU A 174 -5.05 10.00 22.06
N SER A 175 -6.30 10.38 22.28
CA SER A 175 -7.30 9.63 23.07
C SER A 175 -8.23 8.74 22.20
N ARG A 176 -8.01 8.67 20.91
CA ARG A 176 -8.71 7.81 19.93
C ARG A 176 -7.83 6.64 19.51
#